data_3dacfbb74a97bfe5903520c32731a838
#
_entry.id   3dacfbb74a97bfe5903520c32731a838
#
_cell.length_a   1.000
_cell.length_b   1.000
_cell.length_c   1.000
_cell.angle_alpha   90.00
_cell.angle_beta   90.00
_cell.angle_gamma   90.00
#
_symmetry.space_group_name_H-M   'P 1'
#
loop_
_entity.id
_entity.type
_entity.pdbx_description
1 polymer ?
#
loop_
_entity_poly.entity_id
_entity_poly.type
_entity_poly.pdbx_seq_one_letter_code
_entity_poly.pdbx_strand_id
1 'polypeptide(L)'
;VRCQPNRDYVSNDDVQTPIELAEQLVAHFKPQGRILEPCRGDGNFTRILRFADWCEIKEGRDFMAWNTKVDWIVTNPPWSEIRRFLGHAMEVADHVVFLLTINHVWTKARVRDIREAGFGIKEIVLVDMPISFPQSGFQLGAVYIARGWVGPITLSDLTAKSRPKRAAKNTDQSAFPPAIAVVKRVARNSFKVAIV
;
A
#
# COMPACT_ATOMS: atom_id res chain seq x y z
N VAL A 1 9.51 19.89 -19.25
CA VAL A 1 8.15 19.71 -19.77
C VAL A 1 7.25 19.55 -18.54
N ARG A 2 6.38 20.52 -18.26
CA ARG A 2 5.32 20.35 -17.25
C ARG A 2 4.21 19.52 -17.89
N CYS A 3 4.05 18.26 -17.51
CA CYS A 3 2.82 17.51 -17.76
C CYS A 3 1.68 18.24 -17.06
N GLN A 4 0.79 18.86 -17.84
CA GLN A 4 -0.47 19.34 -17.29
C GLN A 4 -1.40 18.13 -17.10
N PRO A 5 -2.09 18.01 -15.93
CA PRO A 5 -3.08 16.97 -15.77
C PRO A 5 -4.19 17.18 -16.81
N ASN A 6 -4.61 16.10 -17.45
CA ASN A 6 -5.76 16.14 -18.35
C ASN A 6 -6.98 16.56 -17.52
N ARG A 7 -7.53 17.75 -17.79
CA ARG A 7 -8.66 18.32 -17.05
C ARG A 7 -9.97 17.56 -17.27
N ASP A 8 -10.01 16.71 -18.29
CA ASP A 8 -11.20 15.93 -18.67
C ASP A 8 -11.15 14.48 -18.17
N TYR A 9 -10.13 14.13 -17.36
CA TYR A 9 -10.03 12.79 -16.79
C TYR A 9 -10.98 12.65 -15.60
N VAL A 10 -12.07 11.92 -15.83
CA VAL A 10 -12.96 11.45 -14.75
C VAL A 10 -12.36 10.17 -14.20
N SER A 11 -11.97 10.21 -12.92
CA SER A 11 -11.48 9.01 -12.23
C SER A 11 -12.60 7.97 -12.16
N ASN A 12 -12.31 6.74 -12.59
CA ASN A 12 -13.21 5.62 -12.36
C ASN A 12 -12.80 4.95 -11.05
N ASP A 13 -13.40 5.40 -9.97
CA ASP A 13 -13.16 4.86 -8.62
C ASP A 13 -14.04 3.63 -8.29
N ASP A 14 -14.93 3.23 -9.22
CA ASP A 14 -15.82 2.06 -9.06
C ASP A 14 -15.11 0.78 -9.55
N VAL A 15 -14.01 0.44 -8.90
CA VAL A 15 -13.18 -0.73 -9.24
C VAL A 15 -13.22 -1.75 -8.11
N GLN A 16 -13.80 -2.92 -8.41
CA GLN A 16 -13.95 -3.99 -7.44
C GLN A 16 -12.67 -4.82 -7.32
N THR A 17 -12.21 -5.05 -6.09
CA THR A 17 -11.07 -5.93 -5.81
C THR A 17 -11.47 -7.38 -6.06
N PRO A 18 -10.76 -8.15 -6.90
CA PRO A 18 -11.01 -9.59 -7.06
C PRO A 18 -10.90 -10.33 -5.72
N ILE A 19 -11.76 -11.34 -5.54
CA ILE A 19 -11.82 -12.09 -4.28
C ILE A 19 -10.49 -12.76 -3.95
N GLU A 20 -9.79 -13.29 -4.94
CA GLU A 20 -8.49 -13.94 -4.77
C GLU A 20 -7.41 -12.96 -4.26
N LEU A 21 -7.44 -11.72 -4.74
CA LEU A 21 -6.54 -10.68 -4.25
C LEU A 21 -6.89 -10.26 -2.83
N ALA A 22 -8.18 -10.12 -2.51
CA ALA A 22 -8.64 -9.82 -1.17
C ALA A 22 -8.22 -10.94 -0.18
N GLU A 23 -8.35 -12.23 -0.57
CA GLU A 23 -7.89 -13.38 0.21
C GLU A 23 -6.39 -13.34 0.48
N GLN A 24 -5.59 -13.07 -0.55
CA GLN A 24 -4.13 -12.95 -0.40
C GLN A 24 -3.74 -11.84 0.57
N LEU A 25 -4.36 -10.67 0.47
CA LEU A 25 -4.05 -9.54 1.33
C LEU A 25 -4.48 -9.80 2.78
N VAL A 26 -5.69 -10.34 3.00
CA VAL A 26 -6.16 -10.69 4.35
C VAL A 26 -5.29 -11.78 4.97
N ALA A 27 -4.89 -12.79 4.20
CA ALA A 27 -3.99 -13.86 4.67
C ALA A 27 -2.58 -13.33 4.99
N HIS A 28 -2.11 -12.29 4.28
CA HIS A 28 -0.81 -11.67 4.50
C HIS A 28 -0.81 -10.81 5.76
N PHE A 29 -1.73 -9.87 5.88
CA PHE A 29 -1.77 -8.90 7.00
C PHE A 29 -2.38 -9.45 8.28
N LYS A 30 -3.26 -10.45 8.17
CA LYS A 30 -3.93 -11.11 9.31
C LYS A 30 -4.53 -10.12 10.30
N PRO A 31 -5.41 -9.20 9.85
CA PRO A 31 -5.99 -8.21 10.72
C PRO A 31 -6.77 -8.88 11.86
N GLN A 32 -6.67 -8.30 13.06
CA GLN A 32 -7.28 -8.83 14.28
C GLN A 32 -8.02 -7.72 15.04
N GLY A 33 -8.88 -8.10 15.95
CA GLY A 33 -9.69 -7.17 16.71
C GLY A 33 -10.88 -6.66 15.90
N ARG A 34 -11.27 -5.39 16.13
CA ARG A 34 -12.35 -4.75 15.39
C ARG A 34 -11.84 -4.23 14.04
N ILE A 35 -12.45 -4.70 12.98
CA ILE A 35 -12.03 -4.40 11.60
C ILE A 35 -13.12 -3.60 10.91
N LEU A 36 -12.74 -2.60 10.11
CA LEU A 36 -13.63 -1.83 9.25
C LEU A 36 -13.18 -1.92 7.80
N GLU A 37 -14.13 -2.20 6.91
CA GLU A 37 -13.99 -2.00 5.46
C GLU A 37 -14.76 -0.75 5.03
N PRO A 38 -14.10 0.41 4.84
CA PRO A 38 -14.77 1.66 4.57
C PRO A 38 -15.28 1.83 3.13
N CYS A 39 -14.94 0.93 2.21
CA CYS A 39 -15.35 0.97 0.79
C CYS A 39 -15.71 -0.44 0.34
N ARG A 40 -16.84 -0.94 0.86
CA ARG A 40 -17.24 -2.34 0.71
C ARG A 40 -17.37 -2.79 -0.74
N GLY A 41 -17.92 -1.94 -1.62
CA GLY A 41 -18.26 -2.32 -2.98
C GLY A 41 -19.08 -3.61 -3.02
N ASP A 42 -18.66 -4.60 -3.82
CA ASP A 42 -19.30 -5.93 -3.90
C ASP A 42 -19.07 -6.81 -2.66
N GLY A 43 -18.30 -6.33 -1.68
CA GLY A 43 -18.08 -7.00 -0.39
C GLY A 43 -17.05 -8.12 -0.41
N ASN A 44 -16.07 -8.09 -1.31
CA ASN A 44 -15.09 -9.17 -1.40
C ASN A 44 -14.17 -9.24 -0.16
N PHE A 45 -13.81 -8.12 0.45
CA PHE A 45 -13.10 -8.14 1.74
C PHE A 45 -14.01 -8.58 2.88
N THR A 46 -15.26 -8.09 2.96
CA THR A 46 -16.18 -8.45 4.05
C THR A 46 -16.61 -9.91 3.99
N ARG A 47 -16.61 -10.56 2.81
CA ARG A 47 -16.85 -12.03 2.71
C ARG A 47 -15.77 -12.83 3.42
N ILE A 48 -14.52 -12.34 3.45
CA ILE A 48 -13.38 -12.98 4.09
C ILE A 48 -13.32 -12.56 5.56
N LEU A 49 -13.47 -11.26 5.82
CA LEU A 49 -13.49 -10.62 7.13
C LEU A 49 -14.93 -10.64 7.70
N ARG A 50 -15.45 -11.81 7.98
CA ARG A 50 -16.89 -12.06 8.29
C ARG A 50 -17.50 -11.21 9.40
N PHE A 51 -16.67 -10.66 10.29
CA PHE A 51 -17.10 -9.84 11.43
C PHE A 51 -16.67 -8.37 11.28
N ALA A 52 -16.18 -7.98 10.10
CA ALA A 52 -15.82 -6.59 9.87
C ALA A 52 -17.08 -5.71 9.80
N ASP A 53 -17.00 -4.56 10.45
CA ASP A 53 -17.90 -3.45 10.14
C ASP A 53 -17.59 -2.95 8.72
N TRP A 54 -18.55 -2.26 8.09
CA TRP A 54 -18.33 -1.76 6.73
C TRP A 54 -19.08 -0.46 6.45
N CYS A 55 -18.57 0.32 5.51
CA CYS A 55 -19.24 1.45 4.89
C CYS A 55 -19.33 1.24 3.38
N GLU A 56 -20.38 1.81 2.79
CA GLU A 56 -20.60 1.87 1.34
C GLU A 56 -21.51 3.03 1.02
N ILE A 57 -20.98 4.02 0.32
CA ILE A 57 -21.70 5.27 0.04
C ILE A 57 -22.96 5.04 -0.79
N LYS A 58 -22.92 4.06 -1.70
CA LYS A 58 -24.09 3.68 -2.53
C LYS A 58 -25.22 3.08 -1.69
N GLU A 59 -24.91 2.57 -0.49
CA GLU A 59 -25.87 2.04 0.48
C GLU A 59 -26.20 3.03 1.62
N GLY A 60 -25.80 4.32 1.45
CA GLY A 60 -26.07 5.37 2.43
C GLY A 60 -25.18 5.32 3.67
N ARG A 61 -24.11 4.53 3.67
CA ARG A 61 -23.15 4.41 4.78
C ARG A 61 -21.85 5.11 4.43
N ASP A 62 -21.82 6.40 4.63
CA ASP A 62 -20.63 7.22 4.35
C ASP A 62 -19.53 6.96 5.38
N PHE A 63 -18.34 6.57 4.89
CA PHE A 63 -17.17 6.41 5.74
C PHE A 63 -16.79 7.71 6.48
N MET A 64 -16.99 8.86 5.87
CA MET A 64 -16.67 10.15 6.51
C MET A 64 -17.57 10.47 7.71
N ALA A 65 -18.70 9.78 7.86
CA ALA A 65 -19.57 9.85 9.04
C ALA A 65 -19.21 8.82 10.13
N TRP A 66 -18.29 7.91 9.85
CA TRP A 66 -17.84 6.89 10.81
C TRP A 66 -16.98 7.53 11.89
N ASN A 67 -17.35 7.37 13.15
CA ASN A 67 -16.67 7.99 14.30
C ASN A 67 -16.23 7.00 15.39
N THR A 68 -16.44 5.71 15.16
CA THR A 68 -16.09 4.67 16.12
C THR A 68 -14.69 4.15 15.89
N LYS A 69 -13.91 4.01 16.95
CA LYS A 69 -12.55 3.45 16.85
C LYS A 69 -12.59 1.98 16.49
N VAL A 70 -11.67 1.59 15.63
CA VAL A 70 -11.40 0.20 15.22
C VAL A 70 -9.91 -0.10 15.33
N ASP A 71 -9.54 -1.38 15.36
CA ASP A 71 -8.12 -1.75 15.35
C ASP A 71 -7.55 -1.68 13.93
N TRP A 72 -8.32 -2.15 12.94
CA TRP A 72 -7.86 -2.26 11.55
C TRP A 72 -8.84 -1.68 10.55
N ILE A 73 -8.27 -1.07 9.52
CA ILE A 73 -8.93 -0.80 8.25
C ILE A 73 -8.21 -1.59 7.16
N VAL A 74 -8.98 -2.32 6.33
CA VAL A 74 -8.48 -3.02 5.15
C VAL A 74 -9.44 -2.75 4.00
N THR A 75 -8.98 -2.08 2.94
CA THR A 75 -9.87 -1.67 1.84
C THR A 75 -9.11 -1.30 0.56
N ASN A 76 -9.87 -1.22 -0.54
CA ASN A 76 -9.50 -0.52 -1.77
C ASN A 76 -10.26 0.82 -1.79
N PRO A 77 -9.65 1.93 -1.36
CA PRO A 77 -10.33 3.24 -1.30
C PRO A 77 -10.45 3.87 -2.69
N PRO A 78 -11.34 4.84 -2.89
CA PRO A 78 -11.37 5.65 -4.11
C PRO A 78 -10.05 6.43 -4.26
N TRP A 79 -9.33 6.20 -5.36
CA TRP A 79 -7.99 6.75 -5.53
C TRP A 79 -7.97 8.27 -5.76
N SER A 80 -9.06 8.83 -6.28
CA SER A 80 -9.23 10.28 -6.42
C SER A 80 -9.29 10.99 -5.06
N GLU A 81 -9.84 10.32 -4.03
CA GLU A 81 -10.10 10.85 -2.69
C GLU A 81 -9.08 10.37 -1.63
N ILE A 82 -7.97 9.78 -2.07
CA ILE A 82 -7.02 9.05 -1.19
C ILE A 82 -6.57 9.89 0.01
N ARG A 83 -6.39 11.21 -0.15
CA ARG A 83 -5.95 12.08 0.93
C ARG A 83 -6.96 12.17 2.05
N ARG A 84 -8.22 12.32 1.67
CA ARG A 84 -9.34 12.45 2.59
C ARG A 84 -9.58 11.13 3.33
N PHE A 85 -9.59 10.02 2.57
CA PHE A 85 -9.75 8.68 3.14
C PHE A 85 -8.62 8.30 4.09
N LEU A 86 -7.38 8.59 3.72
CA LEU A 86 -6.22 8.29 4.55
C LEU A 86 -6.24 9.11 5.85
N GLY A 87 -6.56 10.41 5.77
CA GLY A 87 -6.66 11.26 6.96
C GLY A 87 -7.68 10.70 7.94
N HIS A 88 -8.91 10.44 7.47
CA HIS A 88 -9.97 9.91 8.31
C HIS A 88 -9.69 8.48 8.82
N ALA A 89 -9.09 7.62 8.01
CA ALA A 89 -8.67 6.29 8.45
C ALA A 89 -7.68 6.34 9.63
N MET A 90 -6.72 7.25 9.59
CA MET A 90 -5.76 7.45 10.69
C MET A 90 -6.41 8.05 11.95
N GLU A 91 -7.53 8.74 11.82
CA GLU A 91 -8.31 9.20 12.97
C GLU A 91 -9.01 8.05 13.68
N VAL A 92 -9.57 7.08 12.95
CA VAL A 92 -10.46 6.05 13.51
C VAL A 92 -9.80 4.68 13.71
N ALA A 93 -8.61 4.42 13.12
CA ALA A 93 -7.94 3.13 13.23
C ALA A 93 -6.49 3.26 13.72
N ASP A 94 -5.92 2.14 14.22
CA ASP A 94 -4.50 2.06 14.58
C ASP A 94 -3.67 1.41 13.45
N HIS A 95 -4.30 0.56 12.65
CA HIS A 95 -3.70 -0.14 11.51
C HIS A 95 -4.52 0.11 10.25
N VAL A 96 -3.87 0.61 9.20
CA VAL A 96 -4.53 0.95 7.93
C VAL A 96 -3.83 0.24 6.79
N VAL A 97 -4.56 -0.58 6.04
CA VAL A 97 -4.10 -1.24 4.81
C VAL A 97 -4.95 -0.75 3.65
N PHE A 98 -4.32 -0.03 2.74
CA PHE A 98 -4.96 0.46 1.53
C PHE A 98 -4.37 -0.20 0.29
N LEU A 99 -5.23 -0.78 -0.55
CA LEU A 99 -4.89 -1.25 -1.88
C LEU A 99 -4.97 -0.06 -2.85
N LEU A 100 -3.84 0.30 -3.46
CA LEU A 100 -3.74 1.46 -4.35
C LEU A 100 -2.49 1.37 -5.22
N THR A 101 -2.34 2.24 -6.20
CA THR A 101 -1.04 2.39 -6.84
C THR A 101 -0.09 3.08 -5.86
N ILE A 102 1.09 2.48 -5.63
CA ILE A 102 1.99 2.86 -4.52
C ILE A 102 2.47 4.31 -4.57
N ASN A 103 2.45 4.94 -5.74
CA ASN A 103 2.79 6.36 -5.90
C ASN A 103 1.86 7.30 -5.13
N HIS A 104 0.63 6.89 -4.78
CA HIS A 104 -0.30 7.72 -4.01
C HIS A 104 0.18 8.03 -2.59
N VAL A 105 1.01 7.19 -1.99
CA VAL A 105 1.54 7.40 -0.62
C VAL A 105 2.99 7.89 -0.59
N TRP A 106 3.66 7.96 -1.75
CA TRP A 106 5.11 8.23 -1.85
C TRP A 106 5.46 9.71 -2.05
N THR A 107 4.47 10.59 -2.07
CA THR A 107 4.73 12.04 -2.19
C THR A 107 5.20 12.62 -0.86
N LYS A 108 6.04 13.67 -0.91
CA LYS A 108 6.49 14.39 0.30
C LYS A 108 5.32 14.84 1.19
N ALA A 109 4.25 15.34 0.57
CA ALA A 109 3.07 15.79 1.29
C ALA A 109 2.39 14.64 2.03
N ARG A 110 2.24 13.48 1.38
CA ARG A 110 1.56 12.32 1.97
C ARG A 110 2.37 11.71 3.11
N VAL A 111 3.70 11.56 2.91
CA VAL A 111 4.61 11.07 3.97
C VAL A 111 4.60 12.01 5.18
N ARG A 112 4.53 13.33 4.94
CA ARG A 112 4.38 14.32 6.01
C ARG A 112 3.05 14.14 6.74
N ASP A 113 1.91 14.11 6.01
CA ASP A 113 0.57 13.96 6.60
C ASP A 113 0.49 12.69 7.49
N ILE A 114 1.09 11.57 7.03
CA ILE A 114 1.17 10.31 7.80
C ILE A 114 1.96 10.49 9.10
N ARG A 115 3.12 11.15 9.03
CA ARG A 115 3.98 11.36 10.21
C ARG A 115 3.36 12.33 11.20
N GLU A 116 2.76 13.42 10.72
CA GLU A 116 2.07 14.41 11.56
C GLU A 116 0.87 13.81 12.30
N ALA A 117 0.21 12.80 11.69
CA ALA A 117 -0.84 12.01 12.34
C ALA A 117 -0.31 10.99 13.36
N GLY A 118 1.01 10.88 13.56
CA GLY A 118 1.62 9.91 14.49
C GLY A 118 1.72 8.49 13.92
N PHE A 119 1.72 8.34 12.58
CA PHE A 119 1.83 7.05 11.91
C PHE A 119 3.14 6.90 11.14
N GLY A 120 3.45 5.67 10.76
CA GLY A 120 4.51 5.36 9.82
C GLY A 120 4.08 4.30 8.80
N ILE A 121 4.68 4.34 7.62
CA ILE A 121 4.52 3.28 6.63
C ILE A 121 5.34 2.09 7.13
N LYS A 122 4.67 0.98 7.42
CA LYS A 122 5.31 -0.23 7.95
C LYS A 122 5.70 -1.21 6.86
N GLU A 123 4.83 -1.37 5.87
CA GLU A 123 5.04 -2.32 4.79
C GLU A 123 4.38 -1.86 3.49
N ILE A 124 5.02 -2.19 2.38
CA ILE A 124 4.45 -2.10 1.04
C ILE A 124 4.50 -3.50 0.45
N VAL A 125 3.33 -4.03 0.08
CA VAL A 125 3.19 -5.34 -0.55
C VAL A 125 2.88 -5.14 -2.02
N LEU A 126 3.79 -5.54 -2.90
CA LEU A 126 3.57 -5.49 -4.34
C LEU A 126 2.63 -6.61 -4.75
N VAL A 127 1.67 -6.28 -5.61
CA VAL A 127 0.71 -7.25 -6.17
C VAL A 127 0.59 -7.06 -7.68
N ASP A 128 0.19 -8.11 -8.37
CA ASP A 128 -0.11 -8.00 -9.80
C ASP A 128 -1.36 -7.13 -10.01
N MET A 129 -1.32 -6.30 -11.06
CA MET A 129 -2.46 -5.47 -11.43
C MET A 129 -3.55 -6.34 -12.06
N PRO A 130 -4.73 -6.49 -11.45
CA PRO A 130 -5.84 -7.22 -12.08
C PRO A 130 -6.26 -6.53 -13.39
N ILE A 131 -6.74 -7.31 -14.36
CA ILE A 131 -7.20 -6.79 -15.66
C ILE A 131 -8.38 -5.81 -15.48
N SER A 132 -9.20 -6.02 -14.44
CA SER A 132 -10.34 -5.15 -14.09
C SER A 132 -9.93 -3.78 -13.56
N PHE A 133 -8.66 -3.59 -13.17
CA PHE A 133 -8.15 -2.33 -12.66
C PHE A 133 -7.67 -1.41 -13.79
N PRO A 134 -7.68 -0.08 -13.60
CA PRO A 134 -7.11 0.85 -14.56
C PRO A 134 -5.63 0.55 -14.80
N GLN A 135 -5.26 0.33 -16.06
CA GLN A 135 -3.89 0.01 -16.48
C GLN A 135 -3.06 1.29 -16.57
N SER A 136 -2.77 1.91 -15.43
CA SER A 136 -2.12 3.24 -15.35
C SER A 136 -0.61 3.23 -15.60
N GLY A 137 0.00 2.04 -15.70
CA GLY A 137 1.46 1.87 -15.75
C GLY A 137 2.17 2.05 -14.39
N PHE A 138 1.45 2.36 -13.32
CA PHE A 138 1.98 2.41 -11.97
C PHE A 138 1.80 1.06 -11.26
N GLN A 139 2.74 0.73 -10.37
CA GLN A 139 2.69 -0.51 -9.60
C GLN A 139 1.53 -0.48 -8.60
N LEU A 140 0.67 -1.49 -8.65
CA LEU A 140 -0.34 -1.75 -7.61
C LEU A 140 0.33 -2.38 -6.39
N GLY A 141 -0.11 -1.96 -5.21
CA GLY A 141 0.35 -2.55 -3.96
C GLY A 141 -0.61 -2.29 -2.81
N ALA A 142 -0.49 -3.08 -1.77
CA ALA A 142 -1.14 -2.78 -0.50
C ALA A 142 -0.15 -2.07 0.42
N VAL A 143 -0.51 -0.88 0.88
CA VAL A 143 0.33 -0.08 1.79
C VAL A 143 -0.21 -0.19 3.19
N TYR A 144 0.60 -0.72 4.09
CA TYR A 144 0.29 -0.85 5.50
C TYR A 144 0.92 0.30 6.29
N ILE A 145 0.07 1.05 6.96
CA ILE A 145 0.42 2.21 7.78
C ILE A 145 -0.02 1.90 9.21
N ALA A 146 0.86 2.09 10.18
CA ALA A 146 0.59 1.76 11.58
C ALA A 146 0.87 2.93 12.51
N ARG A 147 0.01 3.12 13.52
CA ARG A 147 0.18 4.15 14.54
C ARG A 147 1.47 3.89 15.32
N GLY A 148 2.25 4.94 15.56
CA GLY A 148 3.50 4.88 16.33
C GLY A 148 4.65 4.13 15.64
N TRP A 149 4.50 3.69 14.38
CA TRP A 149 5.57 3.00 13.68
C TRP A 149 6.70 3.97 13.28
N VAL A 150 7.92 3.68 13.74
CA VAL A 150 9.15 4.44 13.45
C VAL A 150 10.26 3.56 12.85
N GLY A 151 9.95 2.30 12.59
CA GLY A 151 10.90 1.34 12.01
C GLY A 151 11.08 1.49 10.50
N PRO A 152 11.92 0.65 9.87
CA PRO A 152 12.11 0.61 8.43
C PRO A 152 10.82 0.18 7.72
N ILE A 153 10.71 0.54 6.45
CA ILE A 153 9.63 0.07 5.57
C ILE A 153 10.05 -1.29 5.01
N THR A 154 9.19 -2.30 5.20
CA THR A 154 9.37 -3.60 4.56
C THR A 154 8.77 -3.56 3.15
N LEU A 155 9.47 -4.12 2.18
CA LEU A 155 8.93 -4.35 0.84
C LEU A 155 8.73 -5.85 0.65
N SER A 156 7.47 -6.25 0.45
CA SER A 156 7.06 -7.63 0.21
C SER A 156 6.49 -7.79 -1.20
N ASP A 157 6.54 -8.98 -1.75
CA ASP A 157 6.06 -9.28 -3.09
C ASP A 157 5.19 -10.54 -3.07
N LEU A 158 3.90 -10.39 -3.36
CA LEU A 158 2.96 -11.49 -3.52
C LEU A 158 2.91 -12.04 -4.96
N THR A 159 3.52 -11.33 -5.93
CA THR A 159 3.58 -11.78 -7.33
C THR A 159 4.54 -12.96 -7.51
N ALA A 160 5.54 -13.09 -6.65
CA ALA A 160 6.64 -14.07 -6.77
C ALA A 160 6.18 -15.54 -6.63
N LYS A 161 4.97 -15.81 -6.13
CA LYS A 161 4.47 -17.18 -5.92
C LYS A 161 3.88 -17.83 -7.18
N SER A 162 3.61 -17.07 -8.24
CA SER A 162 2.93 -17.56 -9.45
C SER A 162 3.82 -17.67 -10.70
N ARG A 163 5.06 -17.17 -10.67
CA ARG A 163 5.97 -17.33 -11.80
C ARG A 163 6.79 -18.63 -11.66
N PRO A 164 6.63 -19.61 -12.59
CA PRO A 164 7.61 -20.69 -12.69
C PRO A 164 8.98 -20.03 -12.87
N LYS A 165 9.98 -20.45 -12.07
CA LYS A 165 11.37 -20.00 -12.23
C LYS A 165 11.72 -20.16 -13.71
N ARG A 166 11.89 -19.06 -14.44
CA ARG A 166 12.49 -19.13 -15.78
C ARG A 166 13.80 -19.85 -15.60
N ALA A 167 13.95 -20.98 -16.29
CA ALA A 167 15.21 -21.69 -16.35
C ALA A 167 16.30 -20.66 -16.65
N ALA A 168 17.29 -20.56 -15.76
CA ALA A 168 18.40 -19.65 -15.93
C ALA A 168 19.01 -19.96 -17.29
N LYS A 169 18.86 -19.08 -18.27
CA LYS A 169 19.68 -19.09 -19.46
C LYS A 169 21.09 -18.83 -18.92
N ASN A 170 21.95 -19.84 -19.05
CA ASN A 170 23.38 -19.70 -18.86
C ASN A 170 23.86 -18.53 -19.73
N THR A 171 23.91 -17.35 -19.18
CA THR A 171 24.65 -16.23 -19.72
C THR A 171 25.98 -16.23 -18.99
N ASP A 172 27.01 -16.52 -19.76
CA ASP A 172 28.43 -16.45 -19.43
C ASP A 172 28.72 -15.22 -18.57
N GLN A 173 29.10 -15.44 -17.29
CA GLN A 173 29.41 -14.37 -16.31
C GLN A 173 30.90 -13.97 -16.43
N SER A 174 31.39 -13.65 -17.62
CA SER A 174 32.80 -13.25 -17.78
C SER A 174 33.04 -11.76 -18.03
N ALA A 175 32.12 -10.83 -17.66
CA ALA A 175 32.28 -9.45 -18.07
C ALA A 175 32.06 -8.35 -17.01
N PHE A 176 32.04 -8.63 -15.70
CA PHE A 176 32.08 -7.53 -14.71
C PHE A 176 33.13 -7.79 -13.64
N PRO A 177 34.09 -6.85 -13.48
CA PRO A 177 35.04 -6.93 -12.37
C PRO A 177 34.30 -6.73 -11.04
N PRO A 178 34.79 -7.30 -9.93
CA PRO A 178 34.20 -7.14 -8.61
C PRO A 178 34.20 -5.68 -8.20
N ALA A 179 33.08 -5.23 -7.62
CA ALA A 179 32.94 -3.87 -7.09
C ALA A 179 34.04 -3.59 -6.05
N ILE A 180 34.90 -2.62 -6.34
CA ILE A 180 35.94 -2.18 -5.42
C ILE A 180 35.27 -1.31 -4.35
N ALA A 181 35.21 -1.81 -3.13
CA ALA A 181 34.80 -1.00 -1.97
C ALA A 181 35.89 0.02 -1.66
N VAL A 182 35.65 1.30 -1.98
CA VAL A 182 36.52 2.40 -1.59
C VAL A 182 36.14 2.87 -0.19
N VAL A 183 36.86 2.41 0.82
CA VAL A 183 36.74 2.93 2.18
C VAL A 183 37.55 4.24 2.26
N LYS A 184 36.90 5.38 2.19
CA LYS A 184 37.55 6.67 2.56
C LYS A 184 37.41 6.88 4.06
N ARG A 185 38.53 6.82 4.76
CA ARG A 185 38.65 7.15 6.18
C ARG A 185 38.61 8.66 6.33
N VAL A 186 37.52 9.21 6.86
CA VAL A 186 37.40 10.58 7.29
C VAL A 186 37.67 10.63 8.79
N ALA A 187 38.68 11.37 9.18
CA ALA A 187 39.09 11.50 10.56
C ALA A 187 38.08 12.35 11.35
N ARG A 188 37.68 11.82 12.52
CA ARG A 188 37.03 12.52 13.63
C ARG A 188 35.65 13.15 13.36
N ASN A 189 34.64 12.35 13.17
CA ASN A 189 33.37 12.32 13.89
C ASN A 189 32.53 11.20 13.28
N SER A 190 32.19 10.23 14.12
CA SER A 190 31.69 8.92 13.69
C SER A 190 30.26 8.98 13.15
N PHE A 191 30.08 8.70 11.86
CA PHE A 191 28.84 8.09 11.36
C PHE A 191 29.23 6.90 10.48
N LYS A 192 28.86 5.70 10.91
CA LYS A 192 28.99 4.48 10.11
C LYS A 192 27.77 4.40 9.20
N VAL A 193 27.97 4.47 7.91
CA VAL A 193 26.98 4.04 6.91
C VAL A 193 27.44 2.67 6.41
N ALA A 194 26.66 1.63 6.68
CA ALA A 194 26.86 0.33 6.06
C ALA A 194 25.98 0.29 4.80
N ILE A 195 26.62 0.08 3.65
CA ILE A 195 25.94 -0.30 2.41
C ILE A 195 26.23 -1.78 2.22
N VAL A 196 25.18 -2.57 2.18
CA VAL A 196 25.19 -3.98 1.78
C VAL A 196 24.85 -4.07 0.31
#